data_79cf3b1f2400d01c1bbcb236d1b5efc9
#
_entry.id   79cf3b1f2400d01c1bbcb236d1b5efc9
#
_cell.length_a   1.000
_cell.length_b   1.000
_cell.length_c   1.000
_cell.angle_alpha   90.00
_cell.angle_beta   90.00
_cell.angle_gamma   90.00
#
_symmetry.space_group_name_H-M   'P 1'
#
loop_
_entity.id
_entity.type
_entity.pdbx_description
1 polymer ?
#
loop_
_entity_poly.entity_id
_entity_poly.type
_entity_poly.pdbx_seq_one_letter_code
_entity_poly.pdbx_strand_id
1 'polypeptide(L)'
;MGREFELKFSATEAQQDAIRAKFGDFTEITMATTYYDTPDHALAARHITLRQRLENGQPVCTVKTPHADGGRGEWELQWENPATMVEALCNIGAPVELLVLTAGGIIPVCGARFTRLAKAITLEGGTAELALDRGILMGGNRQIPLCEVEVELKSGADEATISFARSLAVEFELIPQHQSKFRRAQKLAEEN
;
A
#
# COMPACT_ATOMS: atom_id res chain seq x y z
N MET A 1 12.20 5.52 -9.67
CA MET A 1 12.50 4.93 -8.35
C MET A 1 12.24 5.99 -7.29
N GLY A 2 11.20 5.82 -6.52
CA GLY A 2 10.84 6.69 -5.39
C GLY A 2 11.18 5.99 -4.07
N ARG A 3 11.64 6.76 -3.07
CA ARG A 3 11.65 6.31 -1.67
C ARG A 3 10.24 6.48 -1.13
N GLU A 4 9.59 5.39 -0.78
CA GLU A 4 8.31 5.41 -0.08
C GLU A 4 8.54 5.69 1.40
N PHE A 5 7.87 6.72 1.92
CA PHE A 5 7.80 7.00 3.35
C PHE A 5 6.34 7.29 3.72
N GLU A 6 5.77 6.45 4.57
CA GLU A 6 4.40 6.58 5.04
C GLU A 6 4.25 6.26 6.52
N LEU A 7 3.30 6.93 7.18
CA LEU A 7 2.81 6.57 8.50
C LEU A 7 1.36 6.10 8.38
N LYS A 8 1.05 4.98 9.06
CA LYS A 8 -0.27 4.35 9.02
C LYS A 8 -0.87 4.24 10.39
N PHE A 9 -2.19 4.38 10.44
CA PHE A 9 -2.98 4.29 11.66
C PHE A 9 -4.24 3.47 11.40
N SER A 10 -4.61 2.63 12.37
CA SER A 10 -5.95 2.07 12.44
C SER A 10 -6.92 3.15 12.91
N ALA A 11 -8.10 3.17 12.32
CA ALA A 11 -9.16 4.11 12.67
C ALA A 11 -10.51 3.42 12.73
N THR A 12 -11.47 4.06 13.37
CA THR A 12 -12.90 3.75 13.23
C THR A 12 -13.51 4.56 12.10
N GLU A 13 -14.67 4.14 11.62
CA GLU A 13 -15.41 4.91 10.60
C GLU A 13 -15.74 6.33 11.09
N ALA A 14 -16.13 6.47 12.37
CA ALA A 14 -16.41 7.78 12.96
C ALA A 14 -15.20 8.73 12.96
N GLN A 15 -14.00 8.19 13.25
CA GLN A 15 -12.75 8.97 13.17
C GLN A 15 -12.45 9.41 11.73
N GLN A 16 -12.61 8.52 10.75
CA GLN A 16 -12.44 8.88 9.33
C GLN A 16 -13.46 9.93 8.89
N ASP A 17 -14.73 9.82 9.32
CA ASP A 17 -15.76 10.81 8.99
C ASP A 17 -15.44 12.18 9.61
N ALA A 18 -14.91 12.22 10.83
CA ALA A 18 -14.43 13.45 11.47
C ALA A 18 -13.24 14.07 10.73
N ILE A 19 -12.27 13.26 10.29
CA ILE A 19 -11.13 13.72 9.46
C ILE A 19 -11.65 14.27 8.12
N ARG A 20 -12.56 13.56 7.47
CA ARG A 20 -13.18 14.01 6.23
C ARG A 20 -13.91 15.35 6.40
N ALA A 21 -14.64 15.52 7.49
CA ALA A 21 -15.35 16.77 7.79
C ALA A 21 -14.39 17.94 8.01
N LYS A 22 -13.24 17.70 8.66
CA LYS A 22 -12.23 18.72 8.93
C LYS A 22 -11.48 19.16 7.67
N PHE A 23 -11.02 18.19 6.86
CA PHE A 23 -10.15 18.50 5.73
C PHE A 23 -10.92 18.76 4.43
N GLY A 24 -12.14 18.25 4.26
CA GLY A 24 -12.96 18.45 3.06
C GLY A 24 -12.29 18.01 1.75
N ASP A 25 -13.03 18.07 0.64
CA ASP A 25 -12.51 17.95 -0.74
C ASP A 25 -11.54 16.79 -0.99
N PHE A 26 -11.91 15.57 -0.60
CA PHE A 26 -11.19 14.35 -0.94
C PHE A 26 -11.57 13.86 -2.33
N THR A 27 -10.59 13.33 -3.05
CA THR A 27 -10.82 12.55 -4.27
C THR A 27 -11.10 11.10 -3.89
N GLU A 28 -12.19 10.55 -4.39
CA GLU A 28 -12.56 9.15 -4.17
C GLU A 28 -11.94 8.24 -5.24
N ILE A 29 -11.30 7.14 -4.80
CA ILE A 29 -10.65 6.16 -5.66
C ILE A 29 -11.08 4.77 -5.21
N THR A 30 -11.70 4.01 -6.12
CA THR A 30 -12.01 2.60 -5.87
C THR A 30 -10.75 1.76 -6.08
N MET A 31 -10.40 0.94 -5.08
CA MET A 31 -9.22 0.09 -5.07
C MET A 31 -9.58 -1.39 -4.99
N ALA A 32 -9.10 -2.18 -5.96
CA ALA A 32 -9.16 -3.64 -5.89
C ALA A 32 -7.75 -4.21 -6.11
N THR A 33 -7.13 -4.70 -5.04
CA THR A 33 -5.74 -5.17 -5.02
C THR A 33 -5.69 -6.69 -4.95
N THR A 34 -4.88 -7.29 -5.82
CA THR A 34 -4.45 -8.69 -5.73
C THR A 34 -2.95 -8.72 -5.47
N TYR A 35 -2.54 -9.42 -4.42
CA TYR A 35 -1.15 -9.69 -4.11
C TYR A 35 -0.73 -11.04 -4.67
N TYR A 36 0.49 -11.09 -5.22
CA TYR A 36 1.05 -12.26 -5.86
C TYR A 36 2.32 -12.70 -5.14
N ASP A 37 2.56 -14.00 -5.15
CA ASP A 37 3.81 -14.62 -4.72
C ASP A 37 4.11 -15.83 -5.58
N THR A 38 5.29 -16.40 -5.44
CA THR A 38 5.61 -17.71 -6.00
C THR A 38 4.90 -18.83 -5.21
N PRO A 39 4.68 -20.02 -5.78
CA PRO A 39 4.04 -21.14 -5.06
C PRO A 39 4.75 -21.51 -3.75
N ASP A 40 6.06 -21.30 -3.66
CA ASP A 40 6.90 -21.54 -2.47
C ASP A 40 7.08 -20.30 -1.59
N HIS A 41 6.32 -19.22 -1.82
CA HIS A 41 6.36 -17.96 -1.07
C HIS A 41 7.74 -17.26 -1.04
N ALA A 42 8.53 -17.41 -2.12
CA ALA A 42 9.89 -16.88 -2.17
C ALA A 42 9.98 -15.34 -2.12
N LEU A 43 8.93 -14.62 -2.58
CA LEU A 43 8.88 -13.15 -2.49
C LEU A 43 8.61 -12.70 -1.06
N ALA A 44 7.61 -13.28 -0.38
CA ALA A 44 7.29 -12.95 1.01
C ALA A 44 8.45 -13.26 1.96
N ALA A 45 9.16 -14.39 1.75
CA ALA A 45 10.34 -14.78 2.52
C ALA A 45 11.47 -13.73 2.43
N ARG A 46 11.49 -12.93 1.37
CA ARG A 46 12.46 -11.83 1.15
C ARG A 46 11.87 -10.45 1.42
N HIS A 47 10.71 -10.38 2.04
CA HIS A 47 9.99 -9.12 2.30
C HIS A 47 9.66 -8.32 1.04
N ILE A 48 9.58 -8.98 -0.11
CA ILE A 48 9.16 -8.41 -1.38
C ILE A 48 7.64 -8.47 -1.47
N THR A 49 7.02 -7.38 -1.89
CA THR A 49 5.58 -7.32 -2.15
C THR A 49 5.36 -7.08 -3.64
N LEU A 50 4.65 -7.98 -4.30
CA LEU A 50 4.22 -7.87 -5.69
C LEU A 50 2.70 -7.79 -5.75
N ARG A 51 2.17 -6.77 -6.41
CA ARG A 51 0.73 -6.59 -6.52
C ARG A 51 0.31 -6.06 -7.90
N GLN A 52 -0.93 -6.39 -8.27
CA GLN A 52 -1.70 -5.62 -9.25
C GLN A 52 -2.89 -5.00 -8.52
N ARG A 53 -3.13 -3.73 -8.75
CA ARG A 53 -4.23 -2.97 -8.18
C ARG A 53 -5.04 -2.31 -9.28
N LEU A 54 -6.36 -2.46 -9.24
CA LEU A 54 -7.26 -1.69 -10.08
C LEU A 54 -7.60 -0.39 -9.34
N GLU A 55 -7.20 0.75 -9.90
CA GLU A 55 -7.54 2.09 -9.43
C GLU A 55 -8.59 2.67 -10.36
N ASN A 56 -9.83 2.79 -9.88
CA ASN A 56 -10.98 3.12 -10.73
C ASN A 56 -11.06 2.25 -12.00
N GLY A 57 -10.70 0.97 -11.88
CA GLY A 57 -10.67 0.01 -12.99
C GLY A 57 -9.39 0.01 -13.83
N GLN A 58 -8.46 0.95 -13.62
CA GLN A 58 -7.18 0.98 -14.33
C GLN A 58 -6.14 0.10 -13.61
N PRO A 59 -5.52 -0.87 -14.29
CA PRO A 59 -4.57 -1.77 -13.67
C PRO A 59 -3.21 -1.11 -13.47
N VAL A 60 -2.73 -1.14 -12.23
CA VAL A 60 -1.42 -0.65 -11.80
C VAL A 60 -0.67 -1.80 -11.13
N CYS A 61 0.48 -2.17 -11.66
CA CYS A 61 1.37 -3.16 -11.07
C CYS A 61 2.47 -2.48 -10.28
N THR A 62 2.74 -3.01 -9.08
CA THR A 62 3.75 -2.46 -8.17
C THR A 62 4.59 -3.60 -7.59
N VAL A 63 5.90 -3.40 -7.54
CA VAL A 63 6.80 -4.21 -6.69
C VAL A 63 7.48 -3.32 -5.68
N LYS A 64 7.50 -3.78 -4.41
CA LYS A 64 8.23 -3.14 -3.31
C LYS A 64 9.27 -4.11 -2.77
N THR A 65 10.53 -3.67 -2.67
CA THR A 65 11.63 -4.49 -2.16
C THR A 65 12.27 -3.82 -0.95
N PRO A 66 12.87 -4.58 0.00
CA PRO A 66 13.71 -4.00 1.03
C PRO A 66 14.88 -3.24 0.40
N HIS A 67 15.28 -2.14 1.00
CA HIS A 67 16.49 -1.40 0.63
C HIS A 67 17.54 -1.51 1.74
N ALA A 68 18.84 -1.50 1.37
CA ALA A 68 19.93 -1.72 2.31
C ALA A 68 20.04 -0.64 3.41
N ASP A 69 19.50 0.54 3.19
CA ASP A 69 19.47 1.67 4.14
C ASP A 69 18.25 1.66 5.07
N GLY A 70 17.45 0.58 5.06
CA GLY A 70 16.22 0.44 5.84
C GLY A 70 14.97 1.04 5.20
N GLY A 71 15.09 1.64 4.01
CA GLY A 71 13.97 2.08 3.19
C GLY A 71 13.37 0.96 2.33
N ARG A 72 12.39 1.31 1.49
CA ARG A 72 11.83 0.42 0.47
C ARG A 72 12.00 1.03 -0.92
N GLY A 73 12.52 0.22 -1.84
CA GLY A 73 12.46 0.53 -3.26
C GLY A 73 11.05 0.24 -3.78
N GLU A 74 10.51 1.14 -4.57
CA GLU A 74 9.22 0.95 -5.23
C GLU A 74 9.32 1.23 -6.73
N TRP A 75 8.75 0.33 -7.53
CA TRP A 75 8.56 0.47 -8.97
C TRP A 75 7.11 0.20 -9.29
N GLU A 76 6.53 1.09 -10.07
CA GLU A 76 5.12 1.04 -10.41
C GLU A 76 4.90 1.45 -11.86
N LEU A 77 3.97 0.77 -12.53
CA LEU A 77 3.53 1.12 -13.89
C LEU A 77 2.10 0.63 -14.15
N GLN A 78 1.43 1.24 -15.10
CA GLN A 78 0.18 0.72 -15.64
C GLN A 78 0.47 -0.53 -16.47
N TRP A 79 -0.12 -1.67 -16.10
CA TRP A 79 0.10 -2.95 -16.78
C TRP A 79 -1.06 -3.91 -16.56
N GLU A 80 -1.62 -4.45 -17.65
CA GLU A 80 -2.84 -5.25 -17.59
C GLU A 80 -2.58 -6.73 -17.26
N ASN A 81 -1.51 -7.32 -17.85
CA ASN A 81 -1.28 -8.76 -17.79
C ASN A 81 -0.41 -9.15 -16.58
N PRO A 82 -0.98 -9.79 -15.53
CA PRO A 82 -0.21 -10.22 -14.36
C PRO A 82 0.94 -11.19 -14.70
N ALA A 83 0.77 -12.02 -15.74
CA ALA A 83 1.79 -13.03 -16.09
C ALA A 83 3.11 -12.40 -16.59
N THR A 84 3.07 -11.17 -17.10
CA THR A 84 4.25 -10.46 -17.62
C THR A 84 4.61 -9.23 -16.80
N MET A 85 3.94 -9.00 -15.65
CA MET A 85 4.16 -7.77 -14.87
C MET A 85 5.55 -7.67 -14.27
N VAL A 86 6.18 -8.81 -13.90
CA VAL A 86 7.54 -8.82 -13.35
C VAL A 86 8.55 -8.36 -14.38
N GLU A 87 8.45 -8.86 -15.63
CA GLU A 87 9.29 -8.41 -16.72
C GLU A 87 9.10 -6.91 -16.99
N ALA A 88 7.84 -6.45 -17.05
CA ALA A 88 7.53 -5.04 -17.26
C ALA A 88 8.10 -4.14 -16.15
N LEU A 89 8.04 -4.58 -14.89
CA LEU A 89 8.63 -3.87 -13.74
C LEU A 89 10.16 -3.84 -13.82
N CYS A 90 10.81 -4.95 -14.22
CA CYS A 90 12.25 -4.99 -14.44
C CYS A 90 12.69 -4.05 -15.57
N ASN A 91 11.91 -3.92 -16.63
CA ASN A 91 12.18 -3.01 -17.74
C ASN A 91 12.17 -1.52 -17.33
N ILE A 92 11.49 -1.16 -16.25
CA ILE A 92 11.53 0.19 -15.66
C ILE A 92 12.51 0.33 -14.49
N GLY A 93 13.39 -0.69 -14.28
CA GLY A 93 14.51 -0.64 -13.35
C GLY A 93 14.29 -1.38 -12.02
N ALA A 94 13.24 -2.18 -11.86
CA ALA A 94 13.14 -3.10 -10.73
C ALA A 94 14.27 -4.15 -10.78
N PRO A 95 14.68 -4.71 -9.61
CA PRO A 95 15.78 -5.67 -9.57
C PRO A 95 15.57 -6.87 -10.49
N VAL A 96 16.54 -7.18 -11.37
CA VAL A 96 16.45 -8.29 -12.34
C VAL A 96 16.40 -9.67 -11.67
N GLU A 97 16.83 -9.77 -10.43
CA GLU A 97 16.73 -10.98 -9.59
C GLU A 97 15.27 -11.44 -9.42
N LEU A 98 14.31 -10.53 -9.56
CA LEU A 98 12.88 -10.87 -9.55
C LEU A 98 12.51 -11.86 -10.65
N LEU A 99 13.13 -11.76 -11.84
CA LEU A 99 12.90 -12.70 -12.93
C LEU A 99 13.31 -14.13 -12.56
N VAL A 100 14.44 -14.26 -11.85
CA VAL A 100 14.92 -15.58 -11.37
C VAL A 100 14.00 -16.12 -10.28
N LEU A 101 13.62 -15.29 -9.31
CA LEU A 101 12.73 -15.69 -8.22
C LEU A 101 11.36 -16.14 -8.73
N THR A 102 10.83 -15.48 -9.77
CA THR A 102 9.50 -15.75 -10.31
C THR A 102 9.50 -16.65 -11.56
N ALA A 103 10.65 -17.27 -11.90
CA ALA A 103 10.77 -18.14 -13.09
C ALA A 103 9.79 -19.32 -13.09
N GLY A 104 9.41 -19.81 -11.89
CA GLY A 104 8.39 -20.86 -11.71
C GLY A 104 6.94 -20.36 -11.80
N GLY A 105 6.73 -19.07 -12.08
CA GLY A 105 5.43 -18.41 -12.12
C GLY A 105 5.04 -17.77 -10.80
N ILE A 106 3.96 -17.01 -10.85
CA ILE A 106 3.35 -16.33 -9.69
C ILE A 106 1.88 -16.72 -9.58
N ILE A 107 1.37 -16.77 -8.36
CA ILE A 107 -0.03 -17.08 -8.04
C ILE A 107 -0.62 -15.96 -7.17
N PRO A 108 -1.94 -15.69 -7.26
CA PRO A 108 -2.60 -14.80 -6.32
C PRO A 108 -2.65 -15.46 -4.93
N VAL A 109 -2.28 -14.70 -3.89
CA VAL A 109 -2.20 -15.23 -2.52
C VAL A 109 -3.17 -14.57 -1.55
N CYS A 110 -3.46 -13.30 -1.72
CA CYS A 110 -4.41 -12.55 -0.91
C CYS A 110 -4.80 -11.24 -1.60
N GLY A 111 -5.66 -10.44 -0.98
CA GLY A 111 -6.12 -9.21 -1.62
C GLY A 111 -6.71 -8.18 -0.67
N ALA A 112 -7.15 -7.07 -1.25
CA ALA A 112 -7.88 -6.01 -0.57
C ALA A 112 -8.88 -5.36 -1.53
N ARG A 113 -10.05 -4.99 -1.03
CA ARG A 113 -11.01 -4.16 -1.76
C ARG A 113 -11.45 -3.03 -0.85
N PHE A 114 -11.26 -1.80 -1.29
CA PHE A 114 -11.57 -0.63 -0.48
C PHE A 114 -11.78 0.61 -1.34
N THR A 115 -12.43 1.58 -0.75
CA THR A 115 -12.48 2.95 -1.26
C THR A 115 -11.42 3.75 -0.54
N ARG A 116 -10.59 4.47 -1.28
CA ARG A 116 -9.63 5.47 -0.79
C ARG A 116 -10.21 6.85 -1.00
N LEU A 117 -10.27 7.64 0.06
CA LEU A 117 -10.42 9.08 -0.03
C LEU A 117 -9.03 9.69 0.10
N ALA A 118 -8.52 10.33 -0.97
CA ALA A 118 -7.17 10.89 -1.02
C ALA A 118 -7.21 12.42 -1.09
N LYS A 119 -6.31 13.08 -0.36
CA LYS A 119 -6.14 14.53 -0.37
C LYS A 119 -4.67 14.92 -0.28
N ALA A 120 -4.24 15.81 -1.18
CA ALA A 120 -2.94 16.44 -1.07
C ALA A 120 -2.92 17.45 0.08
N ILE A 121 -1.92 17.35 0.95
CA ILE A 121 -1.68 18.24 2.09
C ILE A 121 -0.39 19.01 1.82
N THR A 122 -0.48 20.34 1.79
CA THR A 122 0.70 21.21 1.74
C THR A 122 1.31 21.30 3.14
N LEU A 123 2.59 20.96 3.25
CA LEU A 123 3.38 21.03 4.47
C LEU A 123 4.45 22.11 4.33
N GLU A 124 5.08 22.49 5.44
CA GLU A 124 6.26 23.36 5.38
C GLU A 124 7.40 22.65 4.64
N GLY A 125 7.80 23.18 3.49
CA GLY A 125 8.86 22.62 2.65
C GLY A 125 8.52 21.36 1.88
N GLY A 126 7.22 21.00 1.74
CA GLY A 126 6.86 19.80 1.00
C GLY A 126 5.36 19.52 0.88
N THR A 127 5.04 18.31 0.45
CA THR A 127 3.66 17.83 0.32
C THR A 127 3.53 16.40 0.80
N ALA A 128 2.39 16.07 1.38
CA ALA A 128 2.00 14.71 1.72
C ALA A 128 0.63 14.37 1.12
N GLU A 129 0.32 13.10 1.01
CA GLU A 129 -1.02 12.61 0.76
C GLU A 129 -1.63 12.11 2.06
N LEU A 130 -2.80 12.62 2.42
CA LEU A 130 -3.67 12.08 3.45
C LEU A 130 -4.67 11.15 2.78
N ALA A 131 -4.65 9.87 3.13
CA ALA A 131 -5.55 8.86 2.60
C ALA A 131 -6.37 8.20 3.70
N LEU A 132 -7.67 8.04 3.44
CA LEU A 132 -8.62 7.33 4.29
C LEU A 132 -9.09 6.09 3.54
N ASP A 133 -8.68 4.91 3.97
CA ASP A 133 -9.02 3.64 3.33
C ASP A 133 -10.10 2.91 4.13
N ARG A 134 -11.21 2.58 3.46
CA ARG A 134 -12.34 1.85 4.07
C ARG A 134 -12.77 0.69 3.17
N GLY A 135 -12.82 -0.52 3.72
CA GLY A 135 -13.21 -1.71 2.96
C GLY A 135 -12.87 -3.01 3.67
N ILE A 136 -12.26 -3.96 2.94
CA ILE A 136 -11.93 -5.29 3.44
C ILE A 136 -10.53 -5.74 2.99
N LEU A 137 -9.90 -6.54 3.84
CA LEU A 137 -8.76 -7.40 3.49
C LEU A 137 -9.26 -8.83 3.31
N MET A 138 -8.67 -9.56 2.36
CA MET A 138 -9.09 -10.91 1.97
C MET A 138 -7.88 -11.85 1.93
N GLY A 139 -8.01 -13.03 2.53
CA GLY A 139 -7.00 -14.10 2.48
C GLY A 139 -7.65 -15.46 2.67
N GLY A 140 -7.37 -16.41 1.79
CA GLY A 140 -8.07 -17.70 1.77
C GLY A 140 -9.58 -17.50 1.65
N ASN A 141 -10.33 -18.11 2.56
CA ASN A 141 -11.80 -17.98 2.65
C ASN A 141 -12.24 -16.90 3.67
N ARG A 142 -11.31 -16.09 4.19
CA ARG A 142 -11.56 -15.11 5.26
C ARG A 142 -11.52 -13.68 4.75
N GLN A 143 -12.26 -12.83 5.45
CA GLN A 143 -12.27 -11.39 5.24
C GLN A 143 -12.30 -10.68 6.59
N ILE A 144 -11.60 -9.56 6.68
CA ILE A 144 -11.67 -8.65 7.84
C ILE A 144 -11.89 -7.21 7.37
N PRO A 145 -12.52 -6.36 8.19
CA PRO A 145 -12.64 -4.94 7.90
C PRO A 145 -11.27 -4.26 7.76
N LEU A 146 -11.19 -3.33 6.83
CA LEU A 146 -10.11 -2.39 6.66
C LEU A 146 -10.64 -0.99 6.95
N CYS A 147 -10.06 -0.31 7.94
CA CYS A 147 -10.30 1.09 8.21
C CYS A 147 -8.98 1.72 8.65
N GLU A 148 -8.32 2.43 7.74
CA GLU A 148 -6.97 3.00 7.93
C GLU A 148 -6.91 4.47 7.55
N VAL A 149 -6.00 5.17 8.19
CA VAL A 149 -5.53 6.50 7.81
C VAL A 149 -4.05 6.38 7.46
N GLU A 150 -3.67 6.85 6.28
CA GLU A 150 -2.27 6.88 5.83
C GLU A 150 -1.86 8.33 5.58
N VAL A 151 -0.63 8.66 5.93
CA VAL A 151 0.02 9.94 5.59
C VAL A 151 1.30 9.58 4.86
N GLU A 152 1.34 9.81 3.56
CA GLU A 152 2.47 9.47 2.68
C GLU A 152 3.18 10.74 2.23
N LEU A 153 4.51 10.76 2.39
CA LEU A 153 5.37 11.83 1.87
C LEU A 153 5.37 11.80 0.33
N LYS A 154 5.01 12.90 -0.30
CA LYS A 154 5.10 13.06 -1.76
C LYS A 154 6.31 13.92 -2.16
N SER A 155 6.67 14.92 -1.36
CA SER A 155 7.86 15.73 -1.57
C SER A 155 8.31 16.43 -0.29
N GLY A 156 9.59 16.75 -0.18
CA GLY A 156 10.16 17.46 0.98
C GLY A 156 10.83 16.54 1.99
N ALA A 157 10.90 16.96 3.23
CA ALA A 157 11.56 16.26 4.32
C ALA A 157 10.58 15.38 5.13
N ASP A 158 11.08 14.26 5.65
CA ASP A 158 10.29 13.32 6.47
C ASP A 158 9.70 14.01 7.71
N GLU A 159 10.43 14.95 8.33
CA GLU A 159 10.08 15.60 9.58
C GLU A 159 8.73 16.30 9.54
N ALA A 160 8.44 17.02 8.44
CA ALA A 160 7.16 17.71 8.27
C ALA A 160 5.99 16.71 8.19
N THR A 161 6.18 15.61 7.45
CA THR A 161 5.20 14.52 7.35
C THR A 161 5.00 13.82 8.69
N ILE A 162 6.08 13.55 9.45
CA ILE A 162 6.01 12.96 10.80
C ILE A 162 5.25 13.88 11.74
N SER A 163 5.55 15.18 11.73
CA SER A 163 4.88 16.16 12.58
C SER A 163 3.39 16.24 12.29
N PHE A 164 3.00 16.31 11.01
CA PHE A 164 1.60 16.33 10.59
C PHE A 164 0.89 15.03 11.00
N ALA A 165 1.46 13.87 10.70
CA ALA A 165 0.86 12.58 11.04
C ALA A 165 0.68 12.38 12.56
N ARG A 166 1.65 12.83 13.37
CA ARG A 166 1.55 12.79 14.84
C ARG A 166 0.45 13.71 15.37
N SER A 167 0.37 14.94 14.85
CA SER A 167 -0.70 15.89 15.22
C SER A 167 -2.07 15.31 14.87
N LEU A 168 -2.21 14.72 13.67
CA LEU A 168 -3.44 14.05 13.24
C LEU A 168 -3.79 12.88 14.18
N ALA A 169 -2.81 12.05 14.51
CA ALA A 169 -3.03 10.90 15.39
C ALA A 169 -3.47 11.31 16.80
N VAL A 170 -2.89 12.37 17.37
CA VAL A 170 -3.29 12.90 18.67
C VAL A 170 -4.71 13.49 18.60
N GLU A 171 -5.00 14.30 17.60
CA GLU A 171 -6.30 14.99 17.48
C GLU A 171 -7.47 14.02 17.30
N PHE A 172 -7.27 12.97 16.50
CA PHE A 172 -8.31 11.98 16.19
C PHE A 172 -8.16 10.66 16.94
N GLU A 173 -7.28 10.59 17.94
CA GLU A 173 -7.03 9.39 18.78
C GLU A 173 -6.73 8.13 17.93
N LEU A 174 -5.95 8.30 16.85
CA LEU A 174 -5.61 7.21 15.94
C LEU A 174 -4.53 6.29 16.55
N ILE A 175 -4.64 4.99 16.27
CA ILE A 175 -3.71 3.97 16.78
C ILE A 175 -2.69 3.62 15.68
N PRO A 176 -1.36 3.71 15.93
CA PRO A 176 -0.35 3.33 14.94
C PRO A 176 -0.55 1.91 14.40
N GLN A 177 -0.50 1.75 13.08
CA GLN A 177 -0.59 0.46 12.39
C GLN A 177 0.75 0.10 11.74
N HIS A 178 1.46 -0.86 12.31
CA HIS A 178 2.80 -1.26 11.84
C HIS A 178 2.79 -2.32 10.74
N GLN A 179 1.66 -3.05 10.59
CA GLN A 179 1.56 -4.09 9.56
C GLN A 179 0.97 -3.53 8.27
N SER A 180 1.57 -3.91 7.13
CA SER A 180 1.01 -3.57 5.83
C SER A 180 -0.31 -4.31 5.55
N LYS A 181 -1.13 -3.79 4.64
CA LYS A 181 -2.33 -4.48 4.13
C LYS A 181 -1.99 -5.88 3.63
N PHE A 182 -0.87 -6.03 2.89
CA PHE A 182 -0.37 -7.33 2.44
C PHE A 182 -0.15 -8.31 3.59
N ARG A 183 0.63 -7.90 4.61
CA ARG A 183 0.97 -8.80 5.73
C ARG A 183 -0.25 -9.24 6.52
N ARG A 184 -1.24 -8.36 6.71
CA ARG A 184 -2.50 -8.71 7.39
C ARG A 184 -3.37 -9.62 6.53
N ALA A 185 -3.48 -9.37 5.22
CA ALA A 185 -4.22 -10.22 4.29
C ALA A 185 -3.55 -11.61 4.13
N GLN A 186 -2.22 -11.66 4.11
CA GLN A 186 -1.46 -12.91 4.07
C GLN A 186 -1.73 -13.78 5.30
N LYS A 187 -1.72 -13.20 6.49
CA LYS A 187 -2.06 -13.95 7.72
C LYS A 187 -3.43 -14.61 7.66
N LEU A 188 -4.43 -13.97 7.07
CA LEU A 188 -5.75 -14.57 6.90
C LEU A 188 -5.71 -15.82 6.01
N ALA A 189 -4.82 -15.85 5.01
CA ALA A 189 -4.64 -17.02 4.15
C ALA A 189 -3.88 -18.16 4.84
N GLU A 190 -2.96 -17.83 5.78
CA GLU A 190 -2.16 -18.80 6.53
C GLU A 190 -2.95 -19.49 7.66
N GLU A 191 -4.02 -18.88 8.17
CA GLU A 191 -4.85 -19.39 9.29
C GLU A 191 -5.97 -20.37 8.84
N ASN A 192 -5.88 -20.94 7.66
CA ASN A 192 -6.84 -21.93 7.13
C ASN A 192 -6.54 -23.35 7.61
#